data_1f2f6e6ba0b2d9878c3b424b304aa200
#
_entry.id   1f2f6e6ba0b2d9878c3b424b304aa200
#
_cell.length_a   1.000
_cell.length_b   1.000
_cell.length_c   1.000
_cell.angle_alpha   90.00
_cell.angle_beta   90.00
_cell.angle_gamma   90.00
#
_symmetry.space_group_name_H-M   'P 1'
#
loop_
_entity.id
_entity.type
_entity.pdbx_description
1 polymer ?
#
loop_
_entity_poly.entity_id
_entity_poly.type
_entity_poly.pdbx_seq_one_letter_code
_entity_poly.pdbx_strand_id
1 'polypeptide(L)'
;MTFFLNLYKKRRMTDQELGIFGEQMAQKFLLKNGYLIRKVNYRYLKFEIDIIAEKDEKIVVVEVKTRQTAEIGEPWMAVTRKKQRQIIFCANEYIQSRDLPNEVRFDIISIVHNQFRTKLEHIEDAFST
;
A
#
# COMPACT_ATOMS: atom_id res chain seq x y z
N MET A 1 -22.89 28.61 -4.94
CA MET A 1 -22.79 27.17 -4.79
C MET A 1 -22.02 26.54 -5.94
N THR A 2 -22.46 26.77 -7.17
CA THR A 2 -21.80 26.17 -8.34
C THR A 2 -20.33 26.59 -8.46
N PHE A 3 -20.04 27.88 -8.27
CA PHE A 3 -18.68 28.39 -8.30
C PHE A 3 -17.79 27.71 -7.27
N PHE A 4 -18.27 27.56 -6.04
CA PHE A 4 -17.55 26.95 -4.96
C PHE A 4 -17.25 25.47 -5.25
N LEU A 5 -18.26 24.75 -5.74
CA LEU A 5 -18.09 23.34 -6.10
C LEU A 5 -17.09 23.15 -7.24
N ASN A 6 -17.10 24.06 -8.23
CA ASN A 6 -16.16 23.97 -9.34
C ASN A 6 -14.71 24.19 -8.89
N LEU A 7 -14.49 25.14 -7.98
CA LEU A 7 -13.17 25.33 -7.40
C LEU A 7 -12.69 24.08 -6.68
N TYR A 8 -13.56 23.51 -5.88
CA TYR A 8 -13.24 22.30 -5.12
C TYR A 8 -12.89 21.13 -6.04
N LYS A 9 -13.68 20.94 -7.10
CA LYS A 9 -13.48 19.86 -8.07
C LYS A 9 -12.21 20.01 -8.88
N LYS A 10 -11.76 21.24 -9.13
CA LYS A 10 -10.56 21.50 -9.94
C LYS A 10 -9.27 21.28 -9.15
N ARG A 11 -9.35 21.29 -7.83
CA ARG A 11 -8.17 21.09 -7.03
C ARG A 11 -7.77 19.61 -7.07
N ARG A 12 -6.58 19.34 -7.61
CA ARG A 12 -6.04 17.99 -7.63
C ARG A 12 -5.31 17.73 -6.31
N MET A 13 -5.30 16.48 -5.89
CA MET A 13 -4.48 16.07 -4.76
C MET A 13 -3.01 16.14 -5.16
N THR A 14 -2.17 16.57 -4.24
CA THR A 14 -0.72 16.44 -4.40
C THR A 14 -0.36 14.97 -4.31
N ASP A 15 0.85 14.61 -4.76
CA ASP A 15 1.34 13.22 -4.63
C ASP A 15 1.36 12.78 -3.18
N GLN A 16 1.73 13.68 -2.26
CA GLN A 16 1.74 13.37 -0.84
C GLN A 16 0.33 13.10 -0.31
N GLU A 17 -0.63 13.95 -0.65
CA GLU A 17 -2.03 13.77 -0.26
C GLU A 17 -2.59 12.46 -0.80
N LEU A 18 -2.27 12.17 -2.06
CA LEU A 18 -2.72 10.95 -2.72
C LEU A 18 -2.15 9.70 -2.04
N GLY A 19 -0.88 9.75 -1.66
CA GLY A 19 -0.24 8.65 -0.94
C GLY A 19 -0.89 8.41 0.42
N ILE A 20 -1.16 9.46 1.17
CA ILE A 20 -1.84 9.36 2.48
C ILE A 20 -3.24 8.78 2.30
N PHE A 21 -3.98 9.29 1.34
CA PHE A 21 -5.32 8.79 1.03
C PHE A 21 -5.28 7.29 0.71
N GLY A 22 -4.34 6.87 -0.13
CA GLY A 22 -4.21 5.48 -0.54
C GLY A 22 -3.87 4.56 0.63
N GLU A 23 -2.95 4.97 1.50
CA GLU A 23 -2.58 4.16 2.66
C GLU A 23 -3.73 4.02 3.64
N GLN A 24 -4.49 5.09 3.87
CA GLN A 24 -5.67 5.01 4.73
C GLN A 24 -6.74 4.11 4.15
N MET A 25 -6.96 4.21 2.85
CA MET A 25 -7.92 3.36 2.16
C MET A 25 -7.51 1.89 2.20
N ALA A 26 -6.22 1.61 2.02
CA ALA A 26 -5.69 0.27 2.10
C ALA A 26 -5.88 -0.33 3.50
N GLN A 27 -5.63 0.44 4.56
CA GLN A 27 -5.84 -0.02 5.93
C GLN A 27 -7.30 -0.38 6.17
N LYS A 28 -8.22 0.48 5.75
CA LYS A 28 -9.66 0.21 5.91
C LYS A 28 -10.08 -1.04 5.15
N PHE A 29 -9.56 -1.20 3.94
CA PHE A 29 -9.84 -2.38 3.12
C PHE A 29 -9.37 -3.65 3.82
N LEU A 30 -8.14 -3.65 4.33
CA LEU A 30 -7.57 -4.80 5.02
C LEU A 30 -8.37 -5.16 6.27
N LEU A 31 -8.70 -4.17 7.10
CA LEU A 31 -9.50 -4.40 8.30
C LEU A 31 -10.86 -5.00 7.96
N LYS A 32 -11.51 -4.47 6.94
CA LYS A 32 -12.82 -4.98 6.49
C LYS A 32 -12.74 -6.42 6.00
N ASN A 33 -11.59 -6.83 5.50
CA ASN A 33 -11.37 -8.17 4.96
C ASN A 33 -10.71 -9.12 5.96
N GLY A 34 -10.75 -8.79 7.23
CA GLY A 34 -10.34 -9.69 8.30
C GLY A 34 -8.86 -9.68 8.64
N TYR A 35 -8.11 -8.69 8.14
CA TYR A 35 -6.70 -8.53 8.49
C TYR A 35 -6.55 -7.78 9.80
N LEU A 36 -5.56 -8.18 10.59
CA LEU A 36 -5.10 -7.41 11.73
C LEU A 36 -3.94 -6.52 11.26
N ILE A 37 -3.98 -5.22 11.54
CA ILE A 37 -2.87 -4.32 11.23
C ILE A 37 -1.88 -4.39 12.37
N ARG A 38 -0.65 -4.81 12.08
CA ARG A 38 0.41 -4.90 13.09
C ARG A 38 1.22 -3.62 13.17
N LYS A 39 1.56 -3.04 12.02
CA LYS A 39 2.39 -1.84 11.96
C LYS A 39 2.10 -1.10 10.66
N VAL A 40 2.14 0.23 10.73
CA VAL A 40 2.12 1.07 9.54
C VAL A 40 3.40 1.89 9.49
N ASN A 41 3.87 2.16 8.27
CA ASN A 41 5.08 2.95 8.02
C ASN A 41 6.27 2.43 8.84
N TYR A 42 6.51 1.13 8.75
CA TYR A 42 7.64 0.51 9.45
C TYR A 42 8.93 0.86 8.75
N ARG A 43 9.87 1.43 9.50
CA ARG A 43 11.16 1.83 8.95
C ARG A 43 12.29 0.99 9.53
N TYR A 44 13.20 0.60 8.65
CA TYR A 44 14.48 0.02 9.04
C TYR A 44 15.57 0.60 8.14
N LEU A 45 16.55 1.26 8.74
CA LEU A 45 17.55 2.05 8.03
C LEU A 45 16.82 3.10 7.16
N LYS A 46 17.11 3.13 5.85
CA LYS A 46 16.48 4.08 4.91
C LYS A 46 15.26 3.48 4.20
N PHE A 47 14.89 2.25 4.53
CA PHE A 47 13.79 1.56 3.87
C PHE A 47 12.52 1.60 4.69
N GLU A 48 11.38 1.46 4.03
CA GLU A 48 10.08 1.55 4.67
C GLU A 48 9.12 0.52 4.09
N ILE A 49 8.28 -0.03 4.95
CA ILE A 49 7.13 -0.86 4.57
C ILE A 49 5.87 -0.07 4.91
N ASP A 50 4.94 0.01 3.96
CA ASP A 50 3.71 0.78 4.17
C ASP A 50 2.83 0.16 5.25
N ILE A 51 2.53 -1.14 5.13
CA ILE A 51 1.67 -1.84 6.09
C ILE A 51 2.21 -3.24 6.35
N ILE A 52 2.26 -3.63 7.61
CA ILE A 52 2.48 -5.01 8.02
C ILE A 52 1.20 -5.49 8.68
N ALA A 53 0.59 -6.52 8.12
CA ALA A 53 -0.67 -7.07 8.58
C ALA A 53 -0.54 -8.55 8.89
N GLU A 54 -1.59 -9.12 9.43
CA GLU A 54 -1.64 -10.55 9.75
C GLU A 54 -3.02 -11.09 9.40
N LYS A 55 -3.03 -12.26 8.77
CA LYS A 55 -4.27 -12.99 8.50
C LYS A 55 -3.95 -14.47 8.35
N ASP A 56 -4.77 -15.32 8.92
CA ASP A 56 -4.63 -16.80 8.84
C ASP A 56 -3.22 -17.23 9.22
N GLU A 57 -2.69 -16.65 10.31
CA GLU A 57 -1.37 -16.95 10.87
C GLU A 57 -0.20 -16.58 9.97
N LYS A 58 -0.45 -15.86 8.88
CA LYS A 58 0.60 -15.32 7.99
C LYS A 58 0.84 -13.86 8.27
N ILE A 59 2.10 -13.46 8.20
CA ILE A 59 2.46 -12.05 8.18
C ILE A 59 2.34 -11.61 6.72
N VAL A 60 1.58 -10.54 6.49
CA VAL A 60 1.32 -10.02 5.15
C VAL A 60 1.93 -8.62 5.07
N VAL A 61 2.96 -8.49 4.26
CA VAL A 61 3.66 -7.23 4.03
C VAL A 61 3.04 -6.59 2.80
N VAL A 62 2.48 -5.39 2.96
CA VAL A 62 1.70 -4.75 1.90
C VAL A 62 2.36 -3.46 1.47
N GLU A 63 2.65 -3.37 0.19
CA GLU A 63 3.06 -2.12 -0.47
C GLU A 63 1.82 -1.48 -1.09
N VAL A 64 1.60 -0.20 -0.80
CA VAL A 64 0.47 0.54 -1.33
C VAL A 64 0.95 1.49 -2.41
N LYS A 65 0.35 1.40 -3.59
CA LYS A 65 0.69 2.28 -4.70
C LYS A 65 -0.56 2.96 -5.21
N THR A 66 -0.54 4.28 -5.22
CA THR A 66 -1.69 5.09 -5.60
C THR A 66 -1.32 6.02 -6.74
N ARG A 67 -2.17 6.06 -7.76
CA ARG A 67 -2.02 6.95 -8.92
C ARG A 67 -3.37 7.60 -9.22
N GLN A 68 -3.34 8.73 -9.91
CA GLN A 68 -4.57 9.39 -10.36
C GLN A 68 -5.14 8.74 -11.62
N THR A 69 -4.29 8.14 -12.44
CA THR A 69 -4.70 7.47 -13.68
C THR A 69 -3.89 6.20 -13.90
N ALA A 70 -4.38 5.35 -14.81
CA ALA A 70 -3.68 4.15 -15.27
C ALA A 70 -3.16 4.33 -16.71
N GLU A 71 -3.07 5.57 -17.21
CA GLU A 71 -2.68 5.85 -18.60
C GLU A 71 -1.28 5.35 -18.93
N ILE A 72 -0.36 5.42 -17.98
CA ILE A 72 1.02 4.95 -18.14
C ILE A 72 1.25 3.59 -17.50
N GLY A 73 0.18 2.85 -17.22
CA GLY A 73 0.20 1.54 -16.58
C GLY A 73 -0.49 1.52 -15.25
N GLU A 74 -0.82 0.34 -14.78
CA GLU A 74 -1.45 0.16 -13.48
C GLU A 74 -0.47 0.55 -12.36
N PRO A 75 -0.96 1.08 -11.21
CA PRO A 75 -0.06 1.50 -10.13
C PRO A 75 0.90 0.40 -9.66
N TRP A 76 0.46 -0.85 -9.61
CA TRP A 76 1.31 -1.96 -9.15
C TRP A 76 2.54 -2.17 -10.04
N MET A 77 2.49 -1.76 -11.31
CA MET A 77 3.62 -1.90 -12.24
C MET A 77 4.81 -1.02 -11.81
N ALA A 78 4.58 -0.01 -10.97
CA ALA A 78 5.66 0.84 -10.49
C ALA A 78 6.46 0.21 -9.34
N VAL A 79 6.03 -0.94 -8.81
CA VAL A 79 6.75 -1.64 -7.76
C VAL A 79 7.83 -2.51 -8.41
N THR A 80 9.01 -1.93 -8.62
CA THR A 80 10.11 -2.54 -9.34
C THR A 80 10.75 -3.68 -8.55
N ARG A 81 11.56 -4.52 -9.23
CA ARG A 81 12.34 -5.57 -8.55
C ARG A 81 13.26 -4.98 -7.48
N LYS A 82 13.85 -3.84 -7.75
CA LYS A 82 14.69 -3.16 -6.75
C LYS A 82 13.87 -2.80 -5.51
N LYS A 83 12.67 -2.24 -5.69
CA LYS A 83 11.78 -1.90 -4.59
C LYS A 83 11.35 -3.16 -3.84
N GLN A 84 11.02 -4.23 -4.55
CA GLN A 84 10.66 -5.51 -3.95
C GLN A 84 11.77 -6.03 -3.03
N ARG A 85 13.03 -5.99 -3.49
CA ARG A 85 14.16 -6.43 -2.68
C ARG A 85 14.33 -5.59 -1.42
N GLN A 86 14.09 -4.29 -1.51
CA GLN A 86 14.14 -3.38 -0.36
C GLN A 86 13.06 -3.72 0.66
N ILE A 87 11.86 -4.01 0.19
CA ILE A 87 10.75 -4.41 1.06
C ILE A 87 11.07 -5.72 1.76
N ILE A 88 11.59 -6.70 1.03
CA ILE A 88 11.96 -8.01 1.57
C ILE A 88 13.04 -7.86 2.64
N PHE A 89 14.05 -7.04 2.38
CA PHE A 89 15.11 -6.78 3.34
C PHE A 89 14.56 -6.20 4.65
N CYS A 90 13.68 -5.21 4.53
CA CYS A 90 13.06 -4.57 5.67
C CYS A 90 12.13 -5.53 6.42
N ALA A 91 11.40 -6.37 5.70
CA ALA A 91 10.51 -7.38 6.29
C ALA A 91 11.29 -8.43 7.07
N ASN A 92 12.45 -8.87 6.56
CA ASN A 92 13.30 -9.82 7.26
C ASN A 92 13.73 -9.28 8.63
N GLU A 93 14.07 -8.00 8.70
CA GLU A 93 14.41 -7.37 9.97
C GLU A 93 13.23 -7.41 10.95
N TYR A 94 12.03 -7.09 10.47
CA TYR A 94 10.84 -7.12 11.30
C TYR A 94 10.61 -8.52 11.89
N ILE A 95 10.70 -9.54 11.05
CA ILE A 95 10.49 -10.94 11.43
C ILE A 95 11.54 -11.41 12.42
N GLN A 96 12.82 -11.17 12.12
CA GLN A 96 13.93 -11.67 12.93
C GLN A 96 14.01 -10.97 14.28
N SER A 97 13.82 -9.66 14.32
CA SER A 97 13.89 -8.91 15.56
C SER A 97 12.78 -9.27 16.55
N ARG A 98 11.69 -9.84 16.07
CA ARG A 98 10.54 -10.24 16.88
C ARG A 98 10.42 -11.76 17.01
N ASP A 99 11.36 -12.49 16.43
CA ASP A 99 11.40 -13.95 16.49
C ASP A 99 10.05 -14.57 16.09
N LEU A 100 9.49 -14.10 14.96
CA LEU A 100 8.19 -14.56 14.49
C LEU A 100 8.35 -15.82 13.65
N PRO A 101 7.60 -16.90 13.95
CA PRO A 101 7.68 -18.15 13.18
C PRO A 101 6.78 -18.15 11.95
N ASN A 102 6.05 -17.09 11.70
CA ASN A 102 5.01 -17.03 10.68
C ASN A 102 5.60 -17.07 9.27
N GLU A 103 4.84 -17.66 8.33
CA GLU A 103 5.09 -17.45 6.92
C GLU A 103 4.83 -15.99 6.56
N VAL A 104 5.55 -15.51 5.56
CA VAL A 104 5.44 -14.12 5.09
C VAL A 104 4.94 -14.11 3.65
N ARG A 105 3.94 -13.29 3.39
CA ARG A 105 3.38 -13.07 2.06
C ARG A 105 3.54 -11.59 1.70
N PHE A 106 3.94 -11.32 0.45
CA PHE A 106 4.15 -9.94 -0.02
C PHE A 106 3.02 -9.58 -0.99
N ASP A 107 2.24 -8.59 -0.61
CA ASP A 107 1.07 -8.15 -1.38
C ASP A 107 1.27 -6.72 -1.87
N ILE A 108 0.53 -6.36 -2.91
CA ILE A 108 0.42 -4.98 -3.37
C ILE A 108 -1.04 -4.58 -3.34
N ILE A 109 -1.34 -3.40 -2.80
CA ILE A 109 -2.63 -2.75 -2.97
C ILE A 109 -2.42 -1.60 -3.94
N SER A 110 -3.10 -1.69 -5.08
CA SER A 110 -2.95 -0.79 -6.22
C SER A 110 -4.22 0.04 -6.35
N ILE A 111 -4.08 1.36 -6.24
CA ILE A 111 -5.24 2.26 -6.20
C ILE A 111 -5.13 3.31 -7.30
N VAL A 112 -6.19 3.46 -8.07
CA VAL A 112 -6.38 4.60 -8.97
C VAL A 112 -7.48 5.46 -8.35
N HIS A 113 -7.16 6.70 -8.06
CA HIS A 113 -8.09 7.63 -7.42
C HIS A 113 -8.04 9.00 -8.08
N ASN A 114 -9.20 9.45 -8.55
CA ASN A 114 -9.36 10.78 -9.12
C ASN A 114 -10.79 11.27 -8.87
N GLN A 115 -11.12 12.44 -9.42
CA GLN A 115 -12.45 13.03 -9.21
C GLN A 115 -13.59 12.23 -9.82
N PHE A 116 -13.30 11.27 -10.70
CA PHE A 116 -14.33 10.50 -11.40
C PHE A 116 -14.57 9.13 -10.77
N ARG A 117 -13.55 8.51 -10.21
CA ARG A 117 -13.68 7.17 -9.64
C ARG A 117 -12.51 6.81 -8.74
N THR A 118 -12.74 5.78 -7.94
CA THR A 118 -11.70 5.14 -7.14
C THR A 118 -11.77 3.64 -7.41
N LYS A 119 -10.63 3.06 -7.77
CA LYS A 119 -10.52 1.63 -8.01
C LYS A 119 -9.39 1.09 -7.15
N LEU A 120 -9.68 0.08 -6.33
CA LEU A 120 -8.68 -0.61 -5.52
C LEU A 120 -8.56 -2.04 -6.01
N GLU A 121 -7.33 -2.49 -6.19
CA GLU A 121 -7.02 -3.87 -6.53
C GLU A 121 -6.03 -4.41 -5.50
N HIS A 122 -6.36 -5.54 -4.88
CA HIS A 122 -5.49 -6.22 -3.94
C HIS A 122 -4.84 -7.41 -4.64
N ILE A 123 -3.53 -7.35 -4.81
CA ILE A 123 -2.75 -8.39 -5.47
C ILE A 123 -2.04 -9.18 -4.38
N GLU A 124 -2.58 -10.34 -4.07
CA GLU A 124 -2.00 -11.22 -3.06
C GLU A 124 -0.82 -11.98 -3.66
N ASP A 125 0.20 -12.20 -2.83
CA ASP A 125 1.42 -12.92 -3.23
C ASP A 125 2.01 -12.33 -4.52
N ALA A 126 2.15 -11.02 -4.53
CA ALA A 126 2.56 -10.27 -5.72
C ALA A 126 4.02 -10.50 -6.09
N PHE A 127 4.85 -10.80 -5.11
CA PHE A 127 6.27 -11.10 -5.33
C PHE A 127 6.82 -11.93 -4.17
N SER A 128 7.99 -12.51 -4.38
CA SER A 128 8.63 -13.37 -3.39
C SER A 128 10.15 -13.23 -3.45
N THR A 129 10.82 -13.86 -2.51
CA THR A 129 12.29 -13.88 -2.45
C THR A 129 12.91 -14.66 -3.61
#